data_64e3713d065860eab2f1a5e85add01d5
#
_entry.id   64e3713d065860eab2f1a5e85add01d5
#
_cell.length_a   1.000
_cell.length_b   1.000
_cell.length_c   1.000
_cell.angle_alpha   90.00
_cell.angle_beta   90.00
_cell.angle_gamma   90.00
#
_symmetry.space_group_name_H-M   'P 1'
#
loop_
_entity.id
_entity.type
_entity.pdbx_description
1 polymer ?
#
loop_
_entity_poly.entity_id
_entity_poly.type
_entity_poly.pdbx_seq_one_letter_code
_entity_poly.pdbx_strand_id
1 'polypeptide(L)'
;MSNSKVYFILPCYNEEEAIATTANKLGEKIEQLIRDGKISPESCMVFVDDGSTDRTWELIAKLHEEKPERIKGISFSANRGHQIAVLAGYHYACDKCDAAISLDADLQHDIEAIDGFIEKFDAGNQIVYGI
;
A
#
# COMPACT_ATOMS: atom_id res chain seq x y z
N MET A 1 -1.94 -5.83 -21.70
CA MET A 1 -2.55 -6.36 -20.49
C MET A 1 -1.49 -6.71 -19.47
N SER A 2 -1.72 -6.39 -18.25
CA SER A 2 -0.70 -6.53 -17.21
C SER A 2 -1.07 -7.60 -16.19
N ASN A 3 -0.11 -8.48 -15.88
CA ASN A 3 -0.17 -9.36 -14.72
C ASN A 3 0.83 -8.93 -13.66
N SER A 4 1.23 -7.69 -13.69
CA SER A 4 2.20 -7.17 -12.75
C SER A 4 1.65 -7.19 -11.34
N LYS A 5 2.40 -7.75 -10.43
CA LYS A 5 2.06 -7.75 -9.02
C LYS A 5 2.51 -6.42 -8.44
N VAL A 6 1.58 -5.65 -7.92
CA VAL A 6 1.85 -4.32 -7.40
C VAL A 6 1.58 -4.29 -5.90
N TYR A 7 2.57 -3.84 -5.14
CA TYR A 7 2.42 -3.64 -3.70
C TYR A 7 2.33 -2.15 -3.44
N PHE A 8 1.27 -1.76 -2.74
CA PHE A 8 1.03 -0.37 -2.36
C PHE A 8 1.51 -0.19 -0.92
N ILE A 9 2.50 0.68 -0.73
CA ILE A 9 3.15 0.88 0.56
C ILE A 9 2.54 2.11 1.22
N LEU A 10 1.97 1.94 2.42
CA LEU A 10 1.30 3.02 3.13
C LEU A 10 1.94 3.20 4.51
N PRO A 11 2.96 4.06 4.60
CA PRO A 11 3.50 4.39 5.91
C PRO A 11 2.46 5.19 6.69
N CYS A 12 2.32 4.88 7.97
CA CYS A 12 1.32 5.54 8.80
C CYS A 12 1.84 5.75 10.22
N TYR A 13 1.35 6.79 10.85
CA TYR A 13 1.68 7.11 12.22
C TYR A 13 0.49 7.84 12.85
N ASN A 14 -0.11 7.22 13.86
CA ASN A 14 -1.28 7.78 14.54
C ASN A 14 -2.41 8.14 13.57
N GLU A 15 -2.79 7.17 12.75
CA GLU A 15 -3.80 7.31 11.70
C GLU A 15 -5.07 6.52 12.01
N GLU A 16 -5.39 6.29 13.29
CA GLU A 16 -6.51 5.43 13.65
C GLU A 16 -7.84 5.87 13.04
N GLU A 17 -8.03 7.17 12.82
CA GLU A 17 -9.27 7.67 12.24
C GLU A 17 -9.36 7.41 10.74
N ALA A 18 -8.24 7.26 10.06
CA ALA A 18 -8.18 7.15 8.60
C ALA A 18 -7.99 5.73 8.08
N ILE A 19 -7.45 4.83 8.88
CA ILE A 19 -7.00 3.52 8.41
C ILE A 19 -8.12 2.72 7.71
N ALA A 20 -9.29 2.62 8.35
CA ALA A 20 -10.37 1.83 7.77
C ALA A 20 -10.89 2.42 6.46
N THR A 21 -11.02 3.73 6.39
CA THR A 21 -11.47 4.43 5.18
C THR A 21 -10.45 4.26 4.06
N THR A 22 -9.17 4.41 4.39
CA THR A 22 -8.08 4.25 3.44
C THR A 22 -8.06 2.82 2.88
N ALA A 23 -8.17 1.83 3.75
CA ALA A 23 -8.19 0.43 3.33
C ALA A 23 -9.36 0.14 2.40
N ASN A 24 -10.54 0.70 2.69
CA ASN A 24 -11.70 0.53 1.82
C ASN A 24 -11.50 1.18 0.46
N LYS A 25 -11.06 2.42 0.42
CA LYS A 25 -10.88 3.15 -0.83
C LYS A 25 -9.82 2.51 -1.71
N LEU A 26 -8.68 2.21 -1.13
CA LEU A 26 -7.61 1.58 -1.90
C LEU A 26 -7.97 0.16 -2.28
N GLY A 27 -8.65 -0.57 -1.39
CA GLY A 27 -9.12 -1.91 -1.70
C GLY A 27 -10.05 -1.92 -2.90
N GLU A 28 -11.00 -0.98 -2.96
CA GLU A 28 -11.89 -0.87 -4.12
C GLU A 28 -11.12 -0.55 -5.40
N LYS A 29 -10.13 0.34 -5.30
CA LYS A 29 -9.30 0.68 -6.45
C LYS A 29 -8.50 -0.51 -6.93
N ILE A 30 -7.91 -1.27 -6.02
CA ILE A 30 -7.15 -2.47 -6.38
C ILE A 30 -8.07 -3.49 -7.07
N GLU A 31 -9.28 -3.72 -6.53
CA GLU A 31 -10.22 -4.64 -7.15
C GLU A 31 -10.63 -4.19 -8.54
N GLN A 32 -10.82 -2.88 -8.74
CA GLN A 32 -11.12 -2.34 -10.05
C GLN A 32 -9.99 -2.59 -11.03
N LEU A 33 -8.75 -2.33 -10.62
CA LEU A 33 -7.59 -2.52 -11.48
C LEU A 33 -7.40 -3.99 -11.84
N ILE A 34 -7.69 -4.89 -10.92
CA ILE A 34 -7.63 -6.33 -11.18
C ILE A 34 -8.70 -6.72 -12.20
N ARG A 35 -9.94 -6.25 -12.02
CA ARG A 35 -11.02 -6.56 -12.97
C ARG A 35 -10.71 -6.03 -14.36
N ASP A 36 -10.05 -4.89 -14.45
CA ASP A 36 -9.70 -4.28 -15.73
C ASP A 36 -8.45 -4.90 -16.35
N GLY A 37 -7.86 -5.90 -15.70
CA GLY A 37 -6.68 -6.59 -16.20
C GLY A 37 -5.40 -5.76 -16.14
N LYS A 38 -5.35 -4.75 -15.29
CA LYS A 38 -4.21 -3.84 -15.22
C LYS A 38 -3.16 -4.28 -14.22
N ILE A 39 -3.54 -5.04 -13.20
CA ILE A 39 -2.59 -5.58 -12.23
C ILE A 39 -2.97 -7.00 -11.86
N SER A 40 -2.02 -7.73 -11.29
CA SER A 40 -2.22 -9.11 -10.86
C SER A 40 -3.21 -9.20 -9.69
N PRO A 41 -4.05 -10.25 -9.63
CA PRO A 41 -4.88 -10.50 -8.45
C PRO A 41 -4.08 -10.71 -7.15
N GLU A 42 -2.78 -10.92 -7.25
CA GLU A 42 -1.92 -11.08 -6.08
C GLU A 42 -1.40 -9.75 -5.52
N SER A 43 -1.79 -8.64 -6.13
CA SER A 43 -1.42 -7.30 -5.64
C SER A 43 -2.05 -7.04 -4.26
N CYS A 44 -1.38 -6.25 -3.45
CA CYS A 44 -1.87 -5.96 -2.10
C CYS A 44 -1.38 -4.61 -1.60
N MET A 45 -1.92 -4.20 -0.45
CA MET A 45 -1.46 -3.01 0.26
C MET A 45 -0.68 -3.44 1.51
N VAL A 46 0.36 -2.69 1.84
CA VAL A 46 1.21 -2.95 3.00
C VAL A 46 1.21 -1.69 3.86
N PHE A 47 0.58 -1.77 5.01
CA PHE A 47 0.64 -0.68 5.99
C PHE A 47 1.90 -0.83 6.81
N VAL A 48 2.69 0.23 6.90
CA VAL A 48 3.87 0.25 7.75
C VAL A 48 3.60 1.18 8.90
N ASP A 49 3.35 0.62 10.07
CA ASP A 49 3.06 1.39 11.27
C ASP A 49 4.36 1.86 11.91
N ASP A 50 4.60 3.16 11.89
CA ASP A 50 5.82 3.78 12.34
C ASP A 50 5.75 4.06 13.85
N GLY A 51 5.46 3.03 14.63
CA GLY A 51 5.46 3.15 16.08
C GLY A 51 4.32 3.98 16.64
N SER A 52 3.11 3.83 16.09
CA SER A 52 1.94 4.58 16.56
C SER A 52 1.66 4.36 18.04
N THR A 53 1.19 5.41 18.70
CA THR A 53 0.81 5.37 20.10
C THR A 53 -0.69 5.23 20.30
N ASP A 54 -1.46 5.29 19.20
CA ASP A 54 -2.91 5.12 19.21
C ASP A 54 -3.28 3.70 18.77
N ARG A 55 -4.49 3.51 18.26
CA ARG A 55 -5.01 2.19 17.88
C ARG A 55 -4.71 1.82 16.43
N THR A 56 -3.82 2.55 15.76
CA THR A 56 -3.50 2.32 14.35
C THR A 56 -3.10 0.87 14.10
N TRP A 57 -2.15 0.33 14.87
CA TRP A 57 -1.69 -1.04 14.66
C TRP A 57 -2.78 -2.07 14.90
N GLU A 58 -3.58 -1.85 15.93
CA GLU A 58 -4.68 -2.74 16.25
C GLU A 58 -5.66 -2.83 15.08
N LEU A 59 -5.96 -1.70 14.45
CA LEU A 59 -6.85 -1.66 13.29
C LEU A 59 -6.23 -2.32 12.06
N ILE A 60 -4.94 -2.13 11.84
CA ILE A 60 -4.23 -2.80 10.73
C ILE A 60 -4.27 -4.31 10.92
N ALA A 61 -4.01 -4.78 12.13
CA ALA A 61 -4.03 -6.21 12.42
C ALA A 61 -5.41 -6.81 12.17
N LYS A 62 -6.45 -6.09 12.55
CA LYS A 62 -7.82 -6.52 12.32
C LYS A 62 -8.15 -6.61 10.84
N LEU A 63 -7.75 -5.60 10.07
CA LEU A 63 -7.95 -5.60 8.63
C LEU A 63 -7.22 -6.75 7.95
N HIS A 64 -6.02 -7.06 8.42
CA HIS A 64 -5.26 -8.20 7.91
C HIS A 64 -6.00 -9.51 8.17
N GLU A 65 -6.58 -9.67 9.36
CA GLU A 65 -7.34 -10.87 9.67
C GLU A 65 -8.55 -11.04 8.75
N GLU A 66 -9.18 -9.92 8.38
CA GLU A 66 -10.35 -9.96 7.49
C GLU A 66 -9.98 -10.23 6.04
N LYS A 67 -8.84 -9.70 5.59
CA LYS A 67 -8.40 -9.82 4.19
C LYS A 67 -6.89 -10.07 4.12
N PRO A 68 -6.43 -11.24 4.57
CA PRO A 68 -4.98 -11.48 4.68
C PRO A 68 -4.25 -11.47 3.34
N GLU A 69 -4.95 -11.72 2.25
CA GLU A 69 -4.31 -11.72 0.92
C GLU A 69 -4.16 -10.32 0.35
N ARG A 70 -5.00 -9.38 0.81
CA ARG A 70 -5.02 -8.03 0.25
C ARG A 70 -4.37 -7.00 1.16
N ILE A 71 -4.29 -7.26 2.45
CA ILE A 71 -3.78 -6.31 3.43
C ILE A 71 -2.69 -6.95 4.27
N LYS A 72 -1.51 -6.35 4.23
CA LYS A 72 -0.35 -6.76 5.03
C LYS A 72 0.02 -5.64 5.98
N GLY A 73 0.73 -5.96 7.04
CA GLY A 73 1.16 -4.96 8.00
C GLY A 73 2.57 -5.20 8.52
N ILE A 74 3.28 -4.13 8.76
CA ILE A 74 4.59 -4.12 9.41
C ILE A 74 4.50 -3.14 10.56
N SER A 75 4.98 -3.52 11.73
CA SER A 75 4.95 -2.66 12.91
C SER A 75 6.36 -2.39 13.42
N PHE A 76 6.65 -1.12 13.67
CA PHE A 76 7.88 -0.72 14.34
C PHE A 76 7.60 -0.60 15.84
N SER A 77 8.59 -0.92 16.65
CA SER A 77 8.47 -0.79 18.11
C SER A 77 8.60 0.67 18.57
N ALA A 78 9.07 1.55 17.69
CA ALA A 78 9.23 2.98 18.00
C ALA A 78 9.14 3.77 16.71
N ASN A 79 8.82 5.07 16.85
CA ASN A 79 8.79 5.98 15.70
C ASN A 79 10.19 6.15 15.12
N ARG A 80 10.34 5.87 13.84
CA ARG A 80 11.62 5.97 13.12
C ARG A 80 11.60 7.01 12.02
N GLY A 81 10.43 7.56 11.71
CA GLY A 81 10.28 8.56 10.67
C GLY A 81 9.70 7.99 9.39
N HIS A 82 9.07 8.89 8.64
CA HIS A 82 8.35 8.53 7.41
C HIS A 82 9.26 7.83 6.38
N GLN A 83 10.47 8.34 6.19
CA GLN A 83 11.38 7.77 5.19
C GLN A 83 11.80 6.35 5.54
N ILE A 84 12.04 6.08 6.82
CA ILE A 84 12.41 4.73 7.25
C ILE A 84 11.23 3.78 7.05
N ALA A 85 10.02 4.26 7.32
CA ALA A 85 8.81 3.45 7.11
C ALA A 85 8.63 3.09 5.63
N VAL A 86 8.84 4.05 4.73
CA VAL A 86 8.77 3.81 3.29
C VAL A 86 9.83 2.79 2.87
N LEU A 87 11.05 2.96 3.34
CA LEU A 87 12.13 2.02 3.02
C LEU A 87 11.84 0.61 3.53
N ALA A 88 11.28 0.48 4.72
CA ALA A 88 10.92 -0.83 5.26
C ALA A 88 9.87 -1.50 4.39
N GLY A 89 8.89 -0.74 3.91
CA GLY A 89 7.88 -1.26 3.01
C GLY A 89 8.46 -1.73 1.69
N TYR A 90 9.34 -0.93 1.09
CA TYR A 90 10.01 -1.32 -0.15
C TYR A 90 10.91 -2.53 0.06
N HIS A 91 11.61 -2.58 1.16
CA HIS A 91 12.47 -3.71 1.46
C HIS A 91 11.64 -5.00 1.60
N TYR A 92 10.51 -4.93 2.28
CA TYR A 92 9.60 -6.07 2.40
C TYR A 92 9.10 -6.52 1.03
N ALA A 93 8.81 -5.57 0.15
CA ALA A 93 8.16 -5.85 -1.14
C ALA A 93 9.15 -6.25 -2.24
N CYS A 94 10.43 -5.94 -2.11
CA CYS A 94 11.36 -5.92 -3.23
C CYS A 94 11.53 -7.26 -3.95
N ASP A 95 11.34 -8.38 -3.26
CA ASP A 95 11.43 -9.70 -3.89
C ASP A 95 10.05 -10.37 -4.04
N LYS A 96 8.98 -9.63 -3.78
CA LYS A 96 7.62 -10.17 -3.77
C LYS A 96 6.72 -9.58 -4.84
N CYS A 97 7.14 -8.50 -5.48
CA CYS A 97 6.29 -7.80 -6.43
C CYS A 97 7.09 -7.30 -7.63
N ASP A 98 6.37 -6.90 -8.66
CA ASP A 98 6.97 -6.33 -9.87
C ASP A 98 7.09 -4.81 -9.76
N ALA A 99 6.24 -4.19 -8.97
CA ALA A 99 6.29 -2.75 -8.74
C ALA A 99 5.80 -2.44 -7.33
N ALA A 100 6.41 -1.45 -6.70
CA ALA A 100 5.98 -0.96 -5.40
C ALA A 100 5.72 0.54 -5.49
N ILE A 101 4.57 0.97 -4.99
CA ILE A 101 4.15 2.36 -5.04
C ILE A 101 3.85 2.80 -3.61
N SER A 102 4.46 3.91 -3.19
CA SER A 102 4.19 4.47 -1.86
C SER A 102 3.08 5.52 -1.95
N LEU A 103 2.12 5.43 -1.04
CA LEU A 103 0.98 6.34 -0.96
C LEU A 103 0.86 6.88 0.47
N ASP A 104 0.31 8.08 0.60
CA ASP A 104 -0.02 8.61 1.93
C ASP A 104 -1.20 7.85 2.52
N ALA A 105 -1.19 7.66 3.83
CA ALA A 105 -2.22 6.86 4.50
C ALA A 105 -3.61 7.52 4.47
N ASP A 106 -3.71 8.81 4.16
CA ASP A 106 -5.01 9.48 4.07
C ASP A 106 -5.61 9.47 2.66
N LEU A 107 -4.83 9.14 1.64
CA LEU A 107 -5.26 8.98 0.25
C LEU A 107 -6.11 10.12 -0.32
N GLN A 108 -5.94 11.36 0.18
CA GLN A 108 -6.84 12.43 -0.23
C GLN A 108 -6.81 12.70 -1.73
N HIS A 109 -5.64 12.57 -2.36
CA HIS A 109 -5.48 12.91 -3.78
C HIS A 109 -4.78 11.84 -4.59
N ASP A 110 -4.47 10.69 -3.99
CA ASP A 110 -3.55 9.74 -4.60
C ASP A 110 -4.22 8.64 -5.40
N ILE A 111 -5.53 8.41 -5.19
CA ILE A 111 -6.24 7.33 -5.85
C ILE A 111 -6.21 7.47 -7.37
N GLU A 112 -6.44 8.69 -7.88
CA GLU A 112 -6.44 8.92 -9.31
C GLU A 112 -5.04 8.83 -9.92
N ALA A 113 -4.01 9.18 -9.14
CA ALA A 113 -2.63 9.11 -9.62
C ALA A 113 -2.17 7.68 -9.86
N ILE A 114 -2.80 6.71 -9.21
CA ILE A 114 -2.43 5.30 -9.35
C ILE A 114 -2.54 4.85 -10.81
N ASP A 115 -3.59 5.25 -11.51
CA ASP A 115 -3.77 4.88 -12.91
C ASP A 115 -2.59 5.32 -13.76
N GLY A 116 -2.09 6.54 -13.55
CA GLY A 116 -0.95 7.05 -14.28
C GLY A 116 0.32 6.26 -14.01
N PHE A 117 0.55 5.87 -12.77
CA PHE A 117 1.71 5.06 -12.43
C PHE A 117 1.64 3.68 -13.07
N ILE A 118 0.47 3.05 -13.06
CA ILE A 118 0.30 1.73 -13.66
C ILE A 118 0.53 1.80 -15.18
N GLU A 119 0.00 2.83 -15.84
CA GLU A 119 0.19 3.00 -17.27
C GLU A 119 1.68 3.16 -17.62
N LYS A 120 2.42 3.94 -16.84
CA LYS A 120 3.84 4.14 -17.08
C LYS A 120 4.62 2.85 -16.86
N PHE A 121 4.26 2.09 -15.87
CA PHE A 121 4.93 0.81 -15.61
C PHE A 121 4.66 -0.17 -16.76
N ASP A 122 3.42 -0.25 -17.23
CA ASP A 122 3.05 -1.14 -18.33
C ASP A 122 3.72 -0.73 -19.64
N ALA A 123 4.09 0.53 -19.78
CA ALA A 123 4.81 1.01 -20.95
C ALA A 123 6.31 0.66 -20.92
N GLY A 124 6.74 -0.12 -19.92
CA GLY A 124 8.13 -0.57 -19.84
C GLY A 124 9.02 0.27 -18.94
N ASN A 125 8.47 1.27 -18.29
CA ASN A 125 9.22 2.07 -17.34
C ASN A 125 9.28 1.36 -16.00
N GLN A 126 10.44 1.35 -15.39
CA GLN A 126 10.56 0.83 -14.04
C GLN A 126 10.34 1.96 -13.07
N ILE A 127 9.28 1.86 -12.29
CA ILE A 127 8.91 2.90 -11.35
C ILE A 127 8.82 2.33 -9.95
N VAL A 128 9.63 2.90 -9.05
CA VAL A 128 9.48 2.70 -7.61
C VAL A 128 9.30 4.10 -7.08
N TYR A 129 8.07 4.43 -6.69
CA TYR A 129 7.71 5.82 -6.55
C TYR A 129 6.92 6.14 -5.31
N GLY A 130 7.21 7.29 -4.72
CA GLY A 130 6.41 7.84 -3.64
C GLY A 130 5.54 8.97 -4.15
N ILE A 131 4.33 8.99 -3.66
CA ILE A 131 3.40 10.08 -3.90
C ILE A 131 3.24 10.87 -2.61
#